data_08a14532c9f74bc5e0a2f1172cc33bf0
#
_entry.id   08a14532c9f74bc5e0a2f1172cc33bf0
#
_cell.length_a   1.000
_cell.length_b   1.000
_cell.length_c   1.000
_cell.angle_alpha   90.00
_cell.angle_beta   90.00
_cell.angle_gamma   90.00
#
_symmetry.space_group_name_H-M   'P 1'
#
loop_
_entity.id
_entity.type
_entity.pdbx_description
1 polymer ?
#
loop_
_entity_poly.entity_id
_entity_poly.type
_entity_poly.pdbx_seq_one_letter_code
_entity_poly.pdbx_strand_id
1 'polypeptide(L)'
;MNNIQVAIIEDEKPAARLLEGMIKKLRPQWDIIKIPGSIESSVAWFASHPHPDIVFLDIQLSDGNSFLFIEQACPTSLIIFTTAYDEYAVRAFTVNSIDYLLKPIRQERLEEAIQKFEHVTSKYNQKLLEQNDLLEVL
;
A
#
# COMPACT_ATOMS: atom_id res chain seq x y z
N MET A 1 17.01 5.40 -11.67
CA MET A 1 15.70 5.61 -11.04
C MET A 1 15.25 4.33 -10.37
N ASN A 2 14.87 4.44 -9.13
CA ASN A 2 14.40 3.27 -8.39
C ASN A 2 12.95 2.95 -8.78
N ASN A 3 12.70 1.70 -9.10
CA ASN A 3 11.34 1.25 -9.34
C ASN A 3 10.56 1.22 -8.03
N ILE A 4 9.32 1.65 -8.09
CA ILE A 4 8.42 1.57 -6.95
C ILE A 4 8.05 0.11 -6.74
N GLN A 5 8.17 -0.36 -5.51
CA GLN A 5 7.77 -1.71 -5.12
C GLN A 5 6.40 -1.69 -4.49
N VAL A 6 5.49 -2.47 -5.04
CA VAL A 6 4.09 -2.53 -4.64
C VAL A 6 3.79 -3.92 -4.12
N ALA A 7 3.21 -4.00 -2.94
CA ALA A 7 2.70 -5.28 -2.43
C ALA A 7 1.18 -5.30 -2.51
N ILE A 8 0.64 -6.46 -2.83
CA ILE A 8 -0.80 -6.72 -2.80
C ILE A 8 -1.03 -7.82 -1.78
N ILE A 9 -1.80 -7.49 -0.75
CA ILE A 9 -2.21 -8.45 0.28
C ILE A 9 -3.71 -8.65 0.15
N GLU A 10 -4.10 -9.72 -0.49
CA GLU A 10 -5.48 -10.07 -0.83
C GLU A 10 -5.58 -11.59 -0.89
N ASP A 11 -6.50 -12.18 -0.14
CA ASP A 11 -6.62 -13.64 -0.06
C ASP A 11 -7.41 -14.26 -1.21
N GLU A 12 -8.20 -13.47 -1.94
CA GLU A 12 -8.92 -13.96 -3.10
C GLU A 12 -8.06 -13.77 -4.36
N LYS A 13 -7.60 -14.88 -4.93
CA LYS A 13 -6.70 -14.85 -6.08
C LYS A 13 -7.25 -14.08 -7.28
N PRO A 14 -8.53 -14.24 -7.66
CA PRO A 14 -9.06 -13.43 -8.78
C PRO A 14 -9.02 -11.93 -8.51
N ALA A 15 -9.33 -11.52 -7.28
CA ALA A 15 -9.30 -10.11 -6.90
C ALA A 15 -7.86 -9.57 -6.94
N ALA A 16 -6.91 -10.35 -6.46
CA ALA A 16 -5.50 -9.96 -6.50
C ALA A 16 -4.99 -9.80 -7.93
N ARG A 17 -5.37 -10.73 -8.82
CA ARG A 17 -4.97 -10.66 -10.22
C ARG A 17 -5.57 -9.47 -10.94
N LEU A 18 -6.84 -9.18 -10.64
CA LEU A 18 -7.51 -8.03 -11.24
C LEU A 18 -6.83 -6.73 -10.84
N LEU A 19 -6.54 -6.57 -9.56
CA LEU A 19 -5.86 -5.38 -9.06
C LEU A 19 -4.45 -5.27 -9.65
N GLU A 20 -3.72 -6.36 -9.70
CA GLU A 20 -2.40 -6.39 -10.32
C GLU A 20 -2.44 -5.91 -11.77
N GLY A 21 -3.40 -6.42 -12.54
CA GLY A 21 -3.57 -6.01 -13.94
C GLY A 21 -3.87 -4.54 -14.10
N MET A 22 -4.72 -4.00 -13.23
CA MET A 22 -5.08 -2.58 -13.23
C MET A 22 -3.87 -1.71 -12.89
N ILE A 23 -3.07 -2.09 -11.90
CA ILE A 23 -1.87 -1.35 -11.52
C ILE A 23 -0.84 -1.39 -12.65
N LYS A 24 -0.62 -2.54 -13.25
CA LYS A 24 0.32 -2.67 -14.38
C LYS A 24 -0.07 -1.81 -15.56
N LYS A 25 -1.36 -1.67 -15.80
CA LYS A 25 -1.86 -0.83 -16.90
C LYS A 25 -1.58 0.65 -16.63
N LEU A 26 -1.74 1.08 -15.39
CA LEU A 26 -1.56 2.49 -15.00
C LEU A 26 -0.09 2.85 -14.76
N ARG A 27 0.70 1.90 -14.27
CA ARG A 27 2.12 2.11 -13.96
C ARG A 27 2.92 0.87 -14.35
N PRO A 28 3.21 0.69 -15.65
CA PRO A 28 3.87 -0.54 -16.12
C PRO A 28 5.26 -0.77 -15.53
N GLN A 29 5.92 0.29 -15.08
CA GLN A 29 7.28 0.20 -14.55
C GLN A 29 7.35 -0.19 -13.07
N TRP A 30 6.21 -0.24 -12.38
CA TRP A 30 6.18 -0.62 -10.97
C TRP A 30 6.38 -2.12 -10.81
N ASP A 31 7.16 -2.51 -9.79
CA ASP A 31 7.37 -3.92 -9.45
C ASP A 31 6.30 -4.38 -8.46
N ILE A 32 5.55 -5.42 -8.84
CA ILE A 32 4.45 -5.91 -8.01
C ILE A 32 4.86 -7.19 -7.33
N ILE A 33 4.75 -7.21 -6.01
CA ILE A 33 5.03 -8.38 -5.16
C ILE A 33 3.71 -8.88 -4.63
N LYS A 34 3.41 -10.15 -4.90
CA LYS A 34 2.21 -10.78 -4.33
C LYS A 34 2.59 -11.48 -3.02
N ILE A 35 1.91 -11.09 -1.96
CA ILE A 35 2.12 -11.65 -0.64
C ILE A 35 0.92 -12.54 -0.32
N PRO A 36 1.13 -13.74 0.25
CA PRO A 36 0.00 -14.59 0.63
C PRO A 36 -0.99 -13.83 1.50
N GLY A 37 -2.28 -14.01 1.23
CA GLY A 37 -3.34 -13.17 1.76
C GLY A 37 -3.81 -13.56 3.15
N SER A 38 -2.90 -13.86 4.08
CA SER A 38 -3.24 -14.05 5.48
C SER A 38 -2.45 -13.09 6.35
N ILE A 39 -2.95 -12.79 7.52
CA ILE A 39 -2.25 -11.93 8.48
C ILE A 39 -0.94 -12.60 8.88
N GLU A 40 -1.01 -13.89 9.23
CA GLU A 40 0.17 -14.64 9.68
C GLU A 40 1.29 -14.64 8.65
N SER A 41 0.99 -14.99 7.40
CA SER A 41 2.01 -15.05 6.36
C SER A 41 2.52 -13.66 5.96
N SER A 42 1.66 -12.65 6.03
CA SER A 42 2.06 -11.26 5.74
C SER A 42 3.00 -10.72 6.82
N VAL A 43 2.70 -10.98 8.09
CA VAL A 43 3.59 -10.59 9.19
C VAL A 43 4.95 -11.26 9.05
N ALA A 44 4.96 -12.56 8.74
CA ALA A 44 6.20 -13.30 8.54
C ALA A 44 7.01 -12.75 7.37
N TRP A 45 6.33 -12.42 6.27
CA TRP A 45 7.01 -11.86 5.10
C TRP A 45 7.66 -10.51 5.43
N PHE A 46 6.94 -9.64 6.12
CA PHE A 46 7.46 -8.31 6.48
C PHE A 46 8.61 -8.39 7.48
N ALA A 47 8.65 -9.43 8.31
CA ALA A 47 9.74 -9.63 9.25
C ALA A 47 11.05 -10.05 8.57
N SER A 48 10.97 -10.60 7.35
CA SER A 48 12.12 -11.20 6.68
C SER A 48 12.51 -10.51 5.36
N HIS A 49 11.82 -9.44 4.97
CA HIS A 49 12.09 -8.74 3.71
C HIS A 49 12.09 -7.23 3.92
N PRO A 50 12.78 -6.49 3.05
CA PRO A 50 12.62 -5.03 3.02
C PRO A 50 11.16 -4.69 2.72
N HIS A 51 10.65 -3.64 3.35
CA HIS A 51 9.24 -3.28 3.18
C HIS A 51 9.03 -2.59 1.83
N PRO A 52 7.95 -2.93 1.10
CA PRO A 52 7.60 -2.27 -0.15
C PRO A 52 7.30 -0.78 0.07
N ASP A 53 7.29 -0.02 -1.02
CA ASP A 53 6.96 1.41 -0.94
C ASP A 53 5.48 1.63 -0.64
N ILE A 54 4.62 0.79 -1.21
CA ILE A 54 3.18 0.90 -1.05
C ILE A 54 2.57 -0.50 -0.93
N VAL A 55 1.55 -0.61 -0.09
CA VAL A 55 0.81 -1.86 0.11
C VAL A 55 -0.66 -1.61 -0.16
N PHE A 56 -1.24 -2.38 -1.09
CA PHE A 56 -2.69 -2.48 -1.25
C PHE A 56 -3.15 -3.61 -0.35
N LEU A 57 -3.91 -3.29 0.68
CA LEU A 57 -4.21 -4.18 1.78
C LEU A 57 -5.71 -4.35 1.92
N ASP A 58 -6.21 -5.57 1.68
CA ASP A 58 -7.62 -5.86 1.96
C ASP A 58 -7.82 -5.85 3.47
N ILE A 59 -8.88 -5.20 3.91
CA ILE A 59 -9.19 -5.12 5.33
C ILE A 59 -9.56 -6.48 5.91
N GLN A 60 -10.32 -7.28 5.15
CA GLN A 60 -10.73 -8.61 5.62
C GLN A 60 -9.94 -9.70 4.93
N LEU A 61 -9.09 -10.36 5.71
CA LEU A 61 -8.29 -11.49 5.26
C LEU A 61 -8.88 -12.78 5.83
N SER A 62 -8.37 -13.93 5.34
CA SER A 62 -8.91 -15.24 5.73
C SER A 62 -8.83 -15.51 7.23
N ASP A 63 -7.85 -14.95 7.92
CA ASP A 63 -7.60 -15.17 9.34
C ASP A 63 -7.88 -13.95 10.21
N GLY A 64 -8.58 -12.94 9.68
CA GLY A 64 -9.02 -11.82 10.49
C GLY A 64 -8.95 -10.47 9.80
N ASN A 65 -8.98 -9.42 10.62
CA ASN A 65 -8.96 -8.04 10.15
C ASN A 65 -7.50 -7.56 10.02
N SER A 66 -7.18 -6.96 8.88
CA SER A 66 -5.80 -6.59 8.55
C SER A 66 -5.24 -5.46 9.42
N PHE A 67 -6.05 -4.78 10.23
CA PHE A 67 -5.51 -3.85 11.22
C PHE A 67 -4.59 -4.57 12.21
N LEU A 68 -4.84 -5.86 12.46
CA LEU A 68 -3.95 -6.69 13.28
C LEU A 68 -2.59 -6.87 12.60
N PHE A 69 -2.56 -7.05 11.29
CA PHE A 69 -1.30 -7.10 10.55
C PHE A 69 -0.49 -5.82 10.76
N ILE A 70 -1.15 -4.66 10.69
CA ILE A 70 -0.48 -3.37 10.88
C ILE A 70 0.13 -3.27 12.29
N GLU A 71 -0.62 -3.70 13.30
CA GLU A 71 -0.11 -3.70 14.68
C GLU A 71 1.12 -4.60 14.85
N GLN A 72 1.09 -5.78 14.26
CA GLN A 72 2.16 -6.78 14.46
C GLN A 72 3.37 -6.52 13.58
N ALA A 73 3.17 -6.13 12.33
CA ALA A 73 4.26 -5.95 11.37
C ALA A 73 4.86 -4.54 11.43
N CYS A 74 4.12 -3.55 11.87
CA CYS A 74 4.52 -2.14 11.90
C CYS A 74 5.16 -1.75 10.56
N PRO A 75 4.45 -1.87 9.43
CA PRO A 75 5.04 -1.64 8.11
C PRO A 75 5.46 -0.18 7.96
N THR A 76 6.60 0.03 7.32
CA THR A 76 7.06 1.37 6.92
C THR A 76 6.43 1.80 5.60
N SER A 77 5.79 0.86 4.91
CA SER A 77 5.10 1.10 3.64
C SER A 77 3.94 2.07 3.81
N LEU A 78 3.65 2.85 2.78
CA LEU A 78 2.39 3.59 2.71
C LEU A 78 1.27 2.60 2.36
N ILE A 79 0.08 2.82 2.90
CA ILE A 79 -1.00 1.84 2.80
C ILE A 79 -2.20 2.42 2.08
N ILE A 80 -2.71 1.67 1.09
CA ILE A 80 -4.02 1.92 0.49
C ILE A 80 -4.89 0.71 0.82
N PHE A 81 -5.96 0.95 1.58
CA PHE A 81 -6.89 -0.12 1.93
C PHE A 81 -7.82 -0.44 0.78
N THR A 82 -8.13 -1.72 0.62
CA THR A 82 -9.19 -2.18 -0.27
C THR A 82 -10.20 -2.96 0.55
N THR A 83 -11.49 -2.86 0.22
CA THR A 83 -12.51 -3.61 0.95
C THR A 83 -13.84 -3.57 0.21
N ALA A 84 -14.70 -4.54 0.51
CA ALA A 84 -16.09 -4.55 0.06
C ALA A 84 -17.01 -3.75 1.00
N TYR A 85 -16.50 -3.26 2.13
CA TYR A 85 -17.31 -2.66 3.19
C TYR A 85 -16.85 -1.25 3.51
N ASP A 86 -17.76 -0.26 3.38
CA ASP A 86 -17.42 1.15 3.66
C ASP A 86 -17.43 1.49 5.15
N GLU A 87 -17.94 0.60 6.01
CA GLU A 87 -17.97 0.80 7.46
C GLU A 87 -16.59 0.94 8.08
N TYR A 88 -15.52 0.55 7.37
CA TYR A 88 -14.15 0.66 7.86
C TYR A 88 -13.48 1.98 7.51
N ALA A 89 -14.15 2.86 6.77
CA ALA A 89 -13.53 4.10 6.30
C ALA A 89 -13.00 4.96 7.45
N VAL A 90 -13.78 5.11 8.52
CA VAL A 90 -13.37 5.92 9.67
C VAL A 90 -12.14 5.32 10.34
N ARG A 91 -12.12 4.01 10.52
CA ARG A 91 -10.99 3.32 11.15
C ARG A 91 -9.74 3.38 10.27
N ALA A 92 -9.90 3.35 8.95
CA ALA A 92 -8.78 3.46 8.01
C ALA A 92 -8.05 4.80 8.19
N PHE A 93 -8.77 5.88 8.52
CA PHE A 93 -8.16 7.18 8.73
C PHE A 93 -7.43 7.30 10.07
N THR A 94 -7.64 6.38 11.01
CA THR A 94 -6.91 6.37 12.29
C THR A 94 -5.54 5.72 12.20
N VAL A 95 -5.26 5.03 11.09
CA VAL A 95 -3.93 4.50 10.78
C VAL A 95 -3.33 5.33 9.64
N ASN A 96 -2.04 5.19 9.42
CA ASN A 96 -1.31 6.02 8.47
C ASN A 96 -1.55 5.55 7.03
N SER A 97 -2.79 5.67 6.55
CA SER A 97 -3.17 5.25 5.21
C SER A 97 -3.26 6.44 4.25
N ILE A 98 -3.00 6.16 2.99
CA ILE A 98 -3.09 7.17 1.91
C ILE A 98 -4.53 7.28 1.41
N ASP A 99 -5.20 6.14 1.26
CA ASP A 99 -6.53 6.11 0.67
C ASP A 99 -7.27 4.83 1.04
N TYR A 100 -8.51 4.76 0.62
CA TYR A 100 -9.44 3.70 0.95
C TYR A 100 -10.29 3.42 -0.30
N LEU A 101 -10.17 2.23 -0.85
CA LEU A 101 -10.84 1.85 -2.11
C LEU A 101 -11.92 0.83 -1.85
N LEU A 102 -13.16 1.15 -2.23
CA LEU A 102 -14.27 0.19 -2.18
C LEU A 102 -14.26 -0.71 -3.41
N LYS A 103 -14.51 -1.99 -3.20
CA LYS A 103 -14.70 -2.96 -4.27
C LYS A 103 -16.13 -2.86 -4.83
N PRO A 104 -16.35 -3.00 -6.13
CA PRO A 104 -15.34 -3.23 -7.16
C PRO A 104 -14.54 -1.96 -7.44
N ILE A 105 -13.22 -2.12 -7.53
CA ILE A 105 -12.32 -0.98 -7.71
C ILE A 105 -12.40 -0.49 -9.16
N ARG A 106 -12.73 0.78 -9.34
CA ARG A 106 -12.74 1.41 -10.65
C ARG A 106 -11.36 1.93 -10.99
N GLN A 107 -11.00 1.87 -12.26
CA GLN A 107 -9.67 2.29 -12.73
C GLN A 107 -9.40 3.77 -12.41
N GLU A 108 -10.39 4.64 -12.60
CA GLU A 108 -10.27 6.07 -12.29
C GLU A 108 -10.00 6.30 -10.81
N ARG A 109 -10.68 5.54 -9.96
CA ARG A 109 -10.51 5.67 -8.51
C ARG A 109 -9.16 5.16 -8.06
N LEU A 110 -8.67 4.08 -8.68
CA LEU A 110 -7.34 3.55 -8.43
C LEU A 110 -6.28 4.57 -8.84
N GLU A 111 -6.44 5.21 -10.00
CA GLU A 111 -5.51 6.24 -10.46
C GLU A 111 -5.44 7.41 -9.47
N GLU A 112 -6.57 7.84 -8.92
CA GLU A 112 -6.58 8.88 -7.90
C GLU A 112 -5.76 8.49 -6.67
N ALA A 113 -5.92 7.25 -6.22
CA ALA A 113 -5.19 6.75 -5.06
C ALA A 113 -3.68 6.67 -5.34
N ILE A 114 -3.32 6.21 -6.53
CA ILE A 114 -1.93 6.15 -6.96
C ILE A 114 -1.31 7.55 -7.01
N GLN A 115 -2.06 8.52 -7.53
CA GLN A 115 -1.59 9.92 -7.58
C GLN A 115 -1.37 10.49 -6.19
N LYS A 116 -2.23 10.17 -5.23
CA LYS A 116 -2.05 10.57 -3.84
C LYS A 116 -0.74 9.99 -3.28
N PHE A 117 -0.47 8.73 -3.54
CA PHE A 117 0.78 8.10 -3.13
C PHE A 117 1.98 8.82 -3.74
N GLU A 118 1.94 9.07 -5.03
CA GLU A 118 3.04 9.75 -5.74
C GLU A 118 3.27 11.16 -5.20
N HIS A 119 2.19 11.86 -4.88
CA HIS A 119 2.27 13.20 -4.32
C HIS A 119 2.90 13.21 -2.92
N VAL A 120 2.47 12.30 -2.06
CA VAL A 120 3.03 12.18 -0.71
C VAL A 120 4.53 11.83 -0.77
N THR A 121 4.90 10.88 -1.63
CA THR A 121 6.28 10.46 -1.82
C THR A 121 7.15 11.59 -2.35
N SER A 122 6.64 12.35 -3.31
CA SER A 122 7.34 13.51 -3.87
C SER A 122 7.60 14.57 -2.80
N LYS A 123 6.61 14.90 -2.00
CA LYS A 123 6.76 15.86 -0.91
C LYS A 123 7.76 15.41 0.13
N TYR A 124 7.74 14.14 0.48
CA TYR A 124 8.69 13.57 1.43
C TYR A 124 10.12 13.68 0.91
N ASN A 125 10.34 13.32 -0.34
CA ASN A 125 11.66 13.40 -0.97
C ASN A 125 12.15 14.85 -1.06
N GLN A 126 11.27 15.78 -1.37
CA GLN A 126 11.61 17.21 -1.40
C GLN A 126 12.05 17.72 -0.03
N LYS A 127 11.35 17.31 1.02
CA LYS A 127 11.70 17.67 2.40
C LYS A 127 13.08 17.14 2.79
N LEU A 128 13.39 15.90 2.40
CA LEU A 128 14.71 15.33 2.67
C LEU A 128 15.82 16.08 1.95
N LEU A 129 15.59 16.48 0.71
CA LEU A 129 16.57 17.26 -0.07
C LEU A 129 16.82 18.62 0.59
N GLU A 130 15.78 19.31 1.03
CA GLU A 130 15.89 20.58 1.72
C GLU A 130 16.70 20.46 3.02
N GLN A 131 16.47 19.39 3.79
CA GLN A 131 17.20 19.13 5.02
C GLN A 131 18.66 18.84 4.75
N ASN A 132 18.96 18.08 3.70
CA ASN A 132 20.33 17.79 3.30
C ASN A 132 21.06 19.05 2.86
N ASP A 133 20.39 19.91 2.10
CA ASP A 133 20.97 21.19 1.67
C ASP A 133 21.31 22.06 2.87
N LEU A 134 20.45 22.12 3.88
CA LEU A 134 20.72 22.86 5.10
C LEU A 134 21.93 22.29 5.85
N LEU A 135 22.08 20.97 5.91
CA LEU A 135 23.20 20.33 6.56
C LEU A 135 24.52 20.61 5.85
N GLU A 136 24.50 20.70 4.52
CA GLU A 136 25.70 21.01 3.74
C GLU A 136 26.17 22.45 3.95
N VAL A 137 25.27 23.36 4.20
CA VAL A 137 25.60 24.76 4.44
C VAL A 137 26.17 24.98 5.83
N LEU A 138 25.80 24.16 6.79
CA LEU A 138 26.30 24.26 8.15
C LEU A 138 27.69 23.65 8.29
#